data_b0b47c8c5386f1adfc380b915d2ced22
#
_entry.id   b0b47c8c5386f1adfc380b915d2ced22
#
_cell.length_a   1.000
_cell.length_b   1.000
_cell.length_c   1.000
_cell.angle_alpha   90.00
_cell.angle_beta   90.00
_cell.angle_gamma   90.00
#
_symmetry.space_group_name_H-M   'P 1'
#
loop_
_entity.id
_entity.type
_entity.pdbx_description
1 polymer ?
#
loop_
_entity_poly.entity_id
_entity_poly.type
_entity_poly.pdbx_seq_one_letter_code
_entity_poly.pdbx_strand_id
1 'polypeptide(L)'
;DIEIAELQLSRTVIKAPFNAMVTEESVEIGQLLSPNSAICELVGTDEFWIQVTIPFSDLKWIRFPNGNQPGAEADVVLDMGNGESATWKGRVIRLLSDLDPLGRMARLVISVEDPLGLKKQSSGKLPLLLGSYVEVKIAAGDLENTLRVPREALREGNQIWVVGPDNLLKIVQATVLWLEKETVLISNNLEKSDQLVVSDLR
;
A
#
# COMPACT_ATOMS: atom_id res chain seq x y z
N ASP A 1 -30.87 44.70 6.65
CA ASP A 1 -29.60 45.42 7.00
C ASP A 1 -28.82 44.71 8.13
N ILE A 2 -29.48 44.18 9.18
CA ILE A 2 -28.82 43.49 10.29
C ILE A 2 -28.19 42.19 9.79
N GLU A 3 -28.89 41.41 9.01
CA GLU A 3 -28.45 40.14 8.48
C GLU A 3 -27.17 40.26 7.61
N ILE A 4 -27.07 41.37 6.85
CA ILE A 4 -25.86 41.67 6.05
C ILE A 4 -24.68 41.99 6.97
N ALA A 5 -24.91 42.73 8.04
CA ALA A 5 -23.89 43.09 9.02
C ALA A 5 -23.40 41.85 9.78
N GLU A 6 -24.29 40.95 10.18
CA GLU A 6 -23.96 39.67 10.79
C GLU A 6 -23.15 38.79 9.87
N LEU A 7 -23.52 38.72 8.58
CA LEU A 7 -22.75 37.97 7.57
C LEU A 7 -21.35 38.55 7.39
N GLN A 8 -21.22 39.89 7.36
CA GLN A 8 -19.91 40.52 7.25
C GLN A 8 -19.05 40.24 8.49
N LEU A 9 -19.64 40.30 9.69
CA LEU A 9 -18.95 39.98 10.93
C LEU A 9 -18.51 38.48 10.94
N SER A 10 -19.36 37.55 10.51
CA SER A 10 -19.01 36.13 10.46
C SER A 10 -17.81 35.83 9.55
N ARG A 11 -17.63 36.62 8.50
CA ARG A 11 -16.50 36.49 7.55
C ARG A 11 -15.17 37.03 8.12
N THR A 12 -15.18 37.73 9.26
CA THR A 12 -13.94 38.16 9.93
C THR A 12 -13.26 37.03 10.70
N VAL A 13 -13.96 35.93 10.94
CA VAL A 13 -13.41 34.76 11.62
C VAL A 13 -13.32 33.61 10.63
N ILE A 14 -12.10 33.25 10.29
CA ILE A 14 -11.81 32.13 9.38
C ILE A 14 -11.58 30.88 10.21
N LYS A 15 -12.29 29.79 9.89
CA LYS A 15 -12.20 28.51 10.60
C LYS A 15 -11.80 27.42 9.61
N ALA A 16 -10.97 26.49 10.07
CA ALA A 16 -10.68 25.28 9.31
C ALA A 16 -11.99 24.47 9.10
N PRO A 17 -12.31 24.07 7.87
CA PRO A 17 -13.54 23.31 7.58
C PRO A 17 -13.43 21.83 7.93
N PHE A 18 -12.22 21.34 8.27
CA PHE A 18 -11.92 19.96 8.64
C PHE A 18 -10.79 19.92 9.67
N ASN A 19 -10.53 18.75 10.25
CA ASN A 19 -9.39 18.55 11.13
C ASN A 19 -8.10 18.71 10.34
N ALA A 20 -7.31 19.72 10.65
CA ALA A 20 -6.15 20.09 9.86
C ALA A 20 -4.98 20.53 10.74
N MET A 21 -3.80 20.46 10.17
CA MET A 21 -2.64 21.22 10.64
C MET A 21 -2.28 22.27 9.60
N VAL A 22 -1.72 23.38 10.06
CA VAL A 22 -1.17 24.43 9.21
C VAL A 22 0.23 23.99 8.79
N THR A 23 0.48 23.92 7.48
CA THR A 23 1.79 23.60 6.91
C THR A 23 2.58 24.82 6.50
N GLU A 24 1.87 25.87 6.10
CA GLU A 24 2.47 27.14 5.70
C GLU A 24 1.55 28.29 6.13
N GLU A 25 2.13 29.35 6.66
CA GLU A 25 1.45 30.60 6.97
C GLU A 25 1.97 31.68 6.02
N SER A 26 1.04 32.38 5.32
CA SER A 26 1.39 33.34 4.28
C SER A 26 1.09 34.79 4.70
N VAL A 27 0.69 35.01 5.95
CA VAL A 27 0.26 36.33 6.44
C VAL A 27 0.81 36.62 7.82
N GLU A 28 0.99 37.92 8.13
CA GLU A 28 1.46 38.38 9.44
C GLU A 28 0.43 39.27 10.13
N ILE A 29 0.55 39.38 11.45
CA ILE A 29 -0.32 40.21 12.24
C ILE A 29 -0.15 41.71 11.85
N GLY A 30 -1.25 42.36 11.56
CA GLY A 30 -1.26 43.75 11.12
C GLY A 30 -1.18 43.96 9.62
N GLN A 31 -1.06 42.89 8.84
CA GLN A 31 -1.07 42.94 7.39
C GLN A 31 -2.47 43.21 6.85
N LEU A 32 -2.58 44.14 5.89
CA LEU A 32 -3.81 44.37 5.14
C LEU A 32 -3.97 43.29 4.06
N LEU A 33 -5.07 42.56 4.11
CA LEU A 33 -5.38 41.51 3.13
C LEU A 33 -6.38 42.01 2.09
N SER A 34 -6.09 41.71 0.84
CA SER A 34 -7.03 41.87 -0.27
C SER A 34 -7.98 40.68 -0.36
N PRO A 35 -9.15 40.82 -0.97
CA PRO A 35 -10.00 39.68 -1.31
C PRO A 35 -9.20 38.62 -2.11
N ASN A 36 -9.36 37.35 -1.75
CA ASN A 36 -8.67 36.20 -2.33
C ASN A 36 -7.16 36.08 -2.01
N SER A 37 -6.64 36.83 -1.01
CA SER A 37 -5.29 36.55 -0.50
C SER A 37 -5.22 35.16 0.13
N ALA A 38 -4.18 34.41 -0.20
CA ALA A 38 -3.87 33.17 0.52
C ALA A 38 -3.43 33.52 1.95
N ILE A 39 -3.96 32.79 2.95
CA ILE A 39 -3.69 33.03 4.36
C ILE A 39 -2.78 31.95 4.91
N CYS A 40 -3.12 30.68 4.66
CA CYS A 40 -2.35 29.54 5.09
C CYS A 40 -2.68 28.34 4.23
N GLU A 41 -1.80 27.34 4.27
CA GLU A 41 -2.03 26.02 3.70
C GLU A 41 -2.42 25.06 4.81
N LEU A 42 -3.52 24.32 4.59
CA LEU A 42 -4.07 23.36 5.53
C LEU A 42 -3.99 21.95 4.97
N VAL A 43 -3.48 21.03 5.77
CA VAL A 43 -3.46 19.60 5.44
C VAL A 43 -4.33 18.84 6.43
N GLY A 44 -5.20 17.97 5.90
CA GLY A 44 -6.06 17.11 6.71
C GLY A 44 -5.25 16.15 7.56
N THR A 45 -5.70 15.95 8.82
CA THR A 45 -5.01 15.08 9.79
C THR A 45 -5.71 13.75 10.03
N ASP A 46 -6.93 13.57 9.51
CA ASP A 46 -7.73 12.38 9.75
C ASP A 46 -7.19 11.16 9.01
N GLU A 47 -6.72 11.36 7.76
CA GLU A 47 -6.12 10.31 6.94
C GLU A 47 -5.05 10.87 6.00
N PHE A 48 -4.04 10.04 5.67
CA PHE A 48 -3.09 10.32 4.60
C PHE A 48 -3.25 9.32 3.47
N TRP A 49 -3.05 9.81 2.26
CA TRP A 49 -3.10 9.01 1.06
C TRP A 49 -1.69 8.74 0.55
N ILE A 50 -1.40 7.46 0.37
CA ILE A 50 -0.12 6.98 -0.13
C ILE A 50 -0.34 6.49 -1.55
N GLN A 51 0.38 7.07 -2.49
CA GLN A 51 0.38 6.62 -3.87
C GLN A 51 1.45 5.55 -4.04
N VAL A 52 1.03 4.39 -4.55
CA VAL A 52 1.88 3.23 -4.80
C VAL A 52 1.79 2.84 -6.27
N THR A 53 2.91 2.46 -6.86
CA THR A 53 2.97 1.91 -8.22
C THR A 53 3.27 0.43 -8.17
N ILE A 54 2.50 -0.34 -8.93
CA ILE A 54 2.67 -1.80 -9.03
C ILE A 54 2.63 -2.24 -10.49
N PRO A 55 3.25 -3.39 -10.86
CA PRO A 55 3.09 -3.97 -12.18
C PRO A 55 1.62 -4.24 -12.49
N PHE A 56 1.21 -3.97 -13.73
CA PHE A 56 -0.18 -4.20 -14.15
C PHE A 56 -0.62 -5.67 -13.98
N SER A 57 0.31 -6.62 -14.16
CA SER A 57 0.10 -8.05 -13.94
C SER A 57 -0.38 -8.39 -12.53
N ASP A 58 -0.03 -7.57 -11.55
CA ASP A 58 -0.25 -7.85 -10.13
C ASP A 58 -1.60 -7.34 -9.63
N LEU A 59 -2.27 -6.49 -10.43
CA LEU A 59 -3.62 -5.98 -10.14
C LEU A 59 -4.63 -7.10 -9.86
N LYS A 60 -4.51 -8.23 -10.55
CA LYS A 60 -5.42 -9.37 -10.40
C LYS A 60 -5.43 -9.98 -8.99
N TRP A 61 -4.39 -9.72 -8.22
CA TRP A 61 -4.24 -10.23 -6.86
C TRP A 61 -4.73 -9.26 -5.78
N ILE A 62 -5.04 -8.01 -6.16
CA ILE A 62 -5.42 -6.97 -5.22
C ILE A 62 -6.94 -6.80 -5.25
N ARG A 63 -7.54 -6.89 -4.06
CA ARG A 63 -8.96 -6.61 -3.89
C ARG A 63 -9.18 -5.10 -3.83
N PHE A 64 -9.93 -4.57 -4.78
CA PHE A 64 -10.39 -3.18 -4.78
C PHE A 64 -11.71 -3.06 -4.03
N PRO A 65 -11.99 -1.88 -3.43
CA PRO A 65 -13.28 -1.64 -2.80
C PRO A 65 -14.40 -1.73 -3.84
N ASN A 66 -15.48 -2.43 -3.48
CA ASN A 66 -16.65 -2.56 -4.33
C ASN A 66 -17.90 -2.56 -3.46
N GLY A 67 -18.69 -1.48 -3.55
CA GLY A 67 -19.88 -1.31 -2.70
C GLY A 67 -19.55 -1.43 -1.22
N ASN A 68 -20.07 -2.46 -0.55
CA ASN A 68 -19.87 -2.70 0.88
C ASN A 68 -18.57 -3.48 1.21
N GLN A 69 -17.84 -3.94 0.20
CA GLN A 69 -16.59 -4.67 0.44
C GLN A 69 -15.41 -3.71 0.49
N PRO A 70 -14.65 -3.67 1.59
CA PRO A 70 -13.45 -2.86 1.69
C PRO A 70 -12.36 -3.40 0.75
N GLY A 71 -11.47 -2.50 0.32
CA GLY A 71 -10.27 -2.89 -0.40
C GLY A 71 -9.30 -3.70 0.44
N ALA A 72 -8.25 -4.20 -0.20
CA ALA A 72 -7.20 -4.97 0.45
C ALA A 72 -6.53 -4.18 1.58
N GLU A 73 -6.19 -4.87 2.66
CA GLU A 73 -5.38 -4.31 3.74
C GLU A 73 -3.94 -4.14 3.29
N ALA A 74 -3.27 -3.15 3.86
CA ALA A 74 -1.88 -2.87 3.56
C ALA A 74 -1.12 -2.48 4.82
N ASP A 75 0.13 -2.93 4.92
CA ASP A 75 1.08 -2.48 5.91
C ASP A 75 2.00 -1.44 5.27
N VAL A 76 1.99 -0.24 5.82
CA VAL A 76 2.84 0.86 5.40
C VAL A 76 4.04 0.91 6.33
N VAL A 77 5.22 0.68 5.81
CA VAL A 77 6.47 0.56 6.58
C VAL A 77 7.40 1.71 6.23
N LEU A 78 7.80 2.49 7.21
CA LEU A 78 8.86 3.48 7.11
C LEU A 78 10.11 2.90 7.74
N ASP A 79 11.15 2.73 6.93
CA ASP A 79 12.49 2.35 7.41
C ASP A 79 13.21 3.60 7.91
N MET A 80 13.70 3.56 9.15
CA MET A 80 14.42 4.67 9.79
C MET A 80 15.95 4.53 9.69
N GLY A 81 16.44 3.53 8.98
CA GLY A 81 17.86 3.36 8.65
C GLY A 81 18.71 2.65 9.72
N ASN A 82 18.24 2.48 10.94
CA ASN A 82 19.00 1.85 12.04
C ASN A 82 18.53 0.41 12.34
N GLY A 83 17.82 -0.22 11.41
CA GLY A 83 17.12 -1.48 11.66
C GLY A 83 15.82 -1.31 12.43
N GLU A 84 15.45 -0.08 12.76
CA GLU A 84 14.14 0.27 13.28
C GLU A 84 13.20 0.62 12.15
N SER A 85 11.93 0.22 12.29
CA SER A 85 10.87 0.56 11.35
C SER A 85 9.58 0.90 12.08
N ALA A 86 8.85 1.86 11.54
CA ALA A 86 7.51 2.17 11.99
C ALA A 86 6.50 1.63 10.98
N THR A 87 5.40 1.07 11.48
CA THR A 87 4.38 0.45 10.63
C THR A 87 3.00 1.01 10.95
N TRP A 88 2.28 1.41 9.92
CA TRP A 88 0.88 1.82 9.98
C TRP A 88 0.02 0.86 9.18
N LYS A 89 -1.19 0.64 9.65
CA LYS A 89 -2.21 -0.09 8.89
C LYS A 89 -2.88 0.85 7.90
N GLY A 90 -2.97 0.42 6.68
CA GLY A 90 -3.65 1.13 5.61
C GLY A 90 -4.59 0.20 4.85
N ARG A 91 -5.31 0.79 3.89
CA ARG A 91 -6.25 0.07 3.04
C ARG A 91 -6.26 0.65 1.63
N VAL A 92 -6.30 -0.23 0.64
CA VAL A 92 -6.50 0.18 -0.75
C VAL A 92 -7.87 0.81 -0.91
N ILE A 93 -7.91 2.07 -1.36
CA ILE A 93 -9.16 2.82 -1.53
C ILE A 93 -9.54 3.01 -3.00
N ARG A 94 -8.58 3.06 -3.90
CA ARG A 94 -8.86 3.18 -5.34
C ARG A 94 -7.66 2.84 -6.22
N LEU A 95 -7.96 2.47 -7.45
CA LEU A 95 -7.05 2.44 -8.59
C LEU A 95 -7.17 3.77 -9.33
N LEU A 96 -6.05 4.41 -9.68
CA LEU A 96 -6.05 5.58 -10.53
C LEU A 96 -6.25 5.15 -12.00
N SER A 97 -6.93 6.00 -12.78
CA SER A 97 -7.31 5.67 -14.16
C SER A 97 -6.15 5.77 -15.16
N ASP A 98 -5.00 6.28 -14.72
CA ASP A 98 -3.82 6.47 -15.53
C ASP A 98 -2.70 5.52 -15.12
N LEU A 99 -1.91 5.12 -16.10
CA LEU A 99 -0.69 4.35 -15.87
C LEU A 99 0.50 5.31 -15.72
N ASP A 100 1.49 4.89 -14.95
CA ASP A 100 2.77 5.58 -14.93
C ASP A 100 3.40 5.55 -16.35
N PRO A 101 3.71 6.71 -16.94
CA PRO A 101 4.17 6.78 -18.34
C PRO A 101 5.53 6.12 -18.55
N LEU A 102 6.38 6.01 -17.52
CA LEU A 102 7.72 5.47 -17.63
C LEU A 102 7.76 3.94 -17.54
N GLY A 103 6.87 3.33 -16.76
CA GLY A 103 6.92 1.89 -16.47
C GLY A 103 5.66 1.09 -16.86
N ARG A 104 4.62 1.72 -17.40
CA ARG A 104 3.29 1.09 -17.60
C ARG A 104 2.77 0.42 -16.32
N MET A 105 3.11 1.02 -15.18
CA MET A 105 2.71 0.52 -13.88
C MET A 105 1.36 1.11 -13.48
N ALA A 106 0.53 0.32 -12.83
CA ALA A 106 -0.72 0.78 -12.27
C ALA A 106 -0.47 1.57 -10.98
N ARG A 107 -1.22 2.65 -10.77
CA ARG A 107 -1.12 3.50 -9.58
C ARG A 107 -2.30 3.27 -8.67
N LEU A 108 -2.01 2.92 -7.42
CA LEU A 108 -2.99 2.70 -6.35
C LEU A 108 -2.92 3.82 -5.33
N VAL A 109 -4.03 4.06 -4.66
CA VAL A 109 -4.09 4.93 -3.48
C VAL A 109 -4.46 4.10 -2.27
N ILE A 110 -3.65 4.21 -1.23
CA ILE A 110 -3.84 3.58 0.06
C ILE A 110 -4.12 4.67 1.08
N SER A 111 -5.20 4.53 1.84
CA SER A 111 -5.52 5.39 2.97
C SER A 111 -4.91 4.82 4.25
N VAL A 112 -4.28 5.68 5.03
CA VAL A 112 -3.83 5.42 6.41
C VAL A 112 -4.59 6.35 7.33
N GLU A 113 -5.38 5.79 8.22
CA GLU A 113 -6.13 6.53 9.24
C GLU A 113 -5.22 6.95 10.39
N ASP A 114 -5.47 8.15 10.95
CA ASP A 114 -4.71 8.71 12.08
C ASP A 114 -3.17 8.64 11.91
N PRO A 115 -2.64 9.12 10.77
CA PRO A 115 -1.22 8.98 10.45
C PRO A 115 -0.30 9.68 11.44
N LEU A 116 -0.79 10.72 12.09
CA LEU A 116 -0.06 11.51 13.07
C LEU A 116 -0.21 10.99 14.51
N GLY A 117 -1.07 9.98 14.74
CA GLY A 117 -1.30 9.42 16.07
C GLY A 117 -1.99 10.37 17.05
N LEU A 118 -2.85 11.26 16.55
CA LEU A 118 -3.57 12.26 17.36
C LEU A 118 -4.75 11.66 18.12
N LYS A 119 -5.29 10.53 17.67
CA LYS A 119 -6.36 9.82 18.35
C LYS A 119 -5.77 8.98 19.51
N LYS A 120 -6.41 9.03 20.65
CA LYS A 120 -5.96 8.63 22.02
C LYS A 120 -5.23 7.29 22.23
N GLN A 121 -5.08 6.42 21.26
CA GLN A 121 -4.48 5.09 21.45
C GLN A 121 -3.12 4.87 20.78
N SER A 122 -2.59 5.89 20.15
CA SER A 122 -1.32 5.78 19.41
C SER A 122 -0.13 6.40 20.14
N SER A 123 -0.24 6.63 21.45
CA SER A 123 0.85 7.22 22.26
C SER A 123 2.12 6.41 22.14
N GLY A 124 3.17 7.00 21.56
CA GLY A 124 4.48 6.39 21.42
C GLY A 124 4.86 5.91 20.02
N LYS A 125 3.96 5.96 19.04
CA LYS A 125 4.32 5.74 17.63
C LYS A 125 4.81 7.03 17.00
N LEU A 126 5.83 6.92 16.17
CA LEU A 126 6.28 8.03 15.34
C LEU A 126 5.16 8.45 14.38
N PRO A 127 4.97 9.75 14.16
CA PRO A 127 4.01 10.23 13.16
C PRO A 127 4.50 9.90 11.75
N LEU A 128 3.58 9.54 10.86
CA LEU A 128 3.87 9.46 9.44
C LEU A 128 3.86 10.89 8.87
N LEU A 129 4.99 11.33 8.36
CA LEU A 129 5.12 12.68 7.82
C LEU A 129 4.73 12.72 6.34
N LEU A 130 4.19 13.86 5.90
CA LEU A 130 3.95 14.11 4.48
C LEU A 130 5.26 14.09 3.69
N GLY A 131 5.21 13.51 2.49
CA GLY A 131 6.39 13.37 1.64
C GLY A 131 7.35 12.25 2.03
N SER A 132 7.02 11.44 3.05
CA SER A 132 7.81 10.27 3.40
C SER A 132 7.79 9.22 2.31
N TYR A 133 8.94 8.62 2.02
CA TYR A 133 9.04 7.42 1.19
C TYR A 133 8.83 6.21 2.07
N VAL A 134 7.87 5.38 1.70
CA VAL A 134 7.46 4.20 2.48
C VAL A 134 7.43 2.95 1.61
N GLU A 135 7.72 1.82 2.21
CA GLU A 135 7.44 0.51 1.62
C GLU A 135 6.01 0.11 1.98
N VAL A 136 5.27 -0.41 1.00
CA VAL A 136 3.90 -0.86 1.23
C VAL A 136 3.76 -2.33 0.89
N LYS A 137 3.28 -3.11 1.87
CA LYS A 137 2.96 -4.52 1.73
C LYS A 137 1.45 -4.69 1.68
N ILE A 138 0.91 -4.95 0.49
CA ILE A 138 -0.52 -5.11 0.27
C ILE A 138 -0.87 -6.59 0.46
N ALA A 139 -1.90 -6.87 1.25
CA ALA A 139 -2.43 -8.21 1.40
C ALA A 139 -3.09 -8.65 0.08
N ALA A 140 -2.48 -9.61 -0.58
CA ALA A 140 -3.08 -10.26 -1.75
C ALA A 140 -4.25 -11.15 -1.31
N GLY A 141 -5.13 -11.47 -2.26
CA GLY A 141 -6.17 -12.47 -2.02
C GLY A 141 -5.56 -13.85 -1.75
N ASP A 142 -6.35 -14.71 -1.13
CA ASP A 142 -5.96 -16.11 -0.92
C ASP A 142 -5.82 -16.82 -2.26
N LEU A 143 -4.70 -17.46 -2.44
CA LEU A 143 -4.44 -18.32 -3.59
C LEU A 143 -4.83 -19.75 -3.22
N GLU A 144 -5.96 -20.20 -3.72
CA GLU A 144 -6.37 -21.58 -3.59
C GLU A 144 -5.49 -22.48 -4.46
N ASN A 145 -5.28 -23.70 -4.02
CA ASN A 145 -4.57 -24.74 -4.81
C ASN A 145 -3.12 -24.34 -5.19
N THR A 146 -2.41 -23.75 -4.25
CA THR A 146 -1.01 -23.35 -4.46
C THR A 146 -0.06 -24.12 -3.56
N LEU A 147 1.16 -24.27 -4.04
CA LEU A 147 2.27 -24.85 -3.30
C LEU A 147 3.41 -23.83 -3.24
N ARG A 148 3.95 -23.61 -2.05
CA ARG A 148 5.16 -22.82 -1.85
C ARG A 148 6.36 -23.74 -1.90
N VAL A 149 7.26 -23.50 -2.85
CA VAL A 149 8.48 -24.29 -3.05
C VAL A 149 9.71 -23.40 -2.93
N PRO A 150 10.87 -23.93 -2.48
CA PRO A 150 12.13 -23.18 -2.53
C PRO A 150 12.45 -22.79 -3.98
N ARG A 151 13.03 -21.60 -4.18
CA ARG A 151 13.40 -21.12 -5.52
C ARG A 151 14.40 -22.04 -6.23
N GLU A 152 15.26 -22.70 -5.45
CA GLU A 152 16.24 -23.69 -5.93
C GLU A 152 15.60 -24.94 -6.58
N ALA A 153 14.35 -25.24 -6.25
CA ALA A 153 13.62 -26.34 -6.86
C ALA A 153 13.07 -26.01 -8.25
N LEU A 154 12.98 -24.71 -8.59
CA LEU A 154 12.53 -24.28 -9.91
C LEU A 154 13.69 -24.30 -10.88
N ARG A 155 13.60 -25.17 -11.91
CA ARG A 155 14.60 -25.33 -12.96
C ARG A 155 14.26 -24.49 -14.19
N GLU A 156 15.20 -24.45 -15.14
CA GLU A 156 14.99 -23.77 -16.42
C GLU A 156 13.71 -24.26 -17.12
N GLY A 157 13.00 -23.33 -17.75
CA GLY A 157 11.73 -23.64 -18.40
C GLY A 157 10.56 -23.83 -17.46
N ASN A 158 10.64 -23.33 -16.20
CA ASN A 158 9.60 -23.48 -15.17
C ASN A 158 9.29 -24.95 -14.85
N GLN A 159 10.29 -25.77 -14.75
CA GLN A 159 10.17 -27.19 -14.40
C GLN A 159 10.54 -27.41 -12.94
N ILE A 160 9.89 -28.38 -12.32
CA ILE A 160 10.25 -28.92 -11.01
C ILE A 160 10.44 -30.42 -11.11
N TRP A 161 11.37 -30.92 -10.32
CA TRP A 161 11.65 -32.35 -10.29
C TRP A 161 11.10 -32.92 -9.00
N VAL A 162 10.38 -34.01 -9.13
CA VAL A 162 9.77 -34.70 -8.00
C VAL A 162 10.06 -36.19 -8.07
N VAL A 163 10.18 -36.82 -6.92
CA VAL A 163 10.28 -38.27 -6.80
C VAL A 163 8.94 -38.80 -6.32
N GLY A 164 8.33 -39.64 -7.13
CA GLY A 164 7.07 -40.27 -6.77
C GLY A 164 7.22 -41.39 -5.74
N PRO A 165 6.12 -41.99 -5.29
CA PRO A 165 6.14 -43.11 -4.34
C PRO A 165 6.77 -44.38 -4.91
N ASP A 166 6.92 -44.46 -6.22
CA ASP A 166 7.62 -45.50 -6.98
C ASP A 166 9.14 -45.31 -7.05
N ASN A 167 9.68 -44.30 -6.36
CA ASN A 167 11.07 -43.86 -6.42
C ASN A 167 11.55 -43.44 -7.82
N LEU A 168 10.65 -43.11 -8.72
CA LEU A 168 10.99 -42.61 -10.04
C LEU A 168 10.99 -41.08 -10.06
N LEU A 169 12.01 -40.52 -10.73
CA LEU A 169 12.09 -39.10 -10.99
C LEU A 169 11.07 -38.68 -12.07
N LYS A 170 10.25 -37.73 -11.77
CA LYS A 170 9.28 -37.12 -12.69
C LYS A 170 9.61 -35.62 -12.86
N ILE A 171 9.58 -35.17 -14.09
CA ILE A 171 9.71 -33.76 -14.42
C ILE A 171 8.30 -33.21 -14.63
N VAL A 172 7.93 -32.23 -13.78
CA VAL A 172 6.61 -31.64 -13.81
C VAL A 172 6.73 -30.17 -14.25
N GLN A 173 5.89 -29.76 -15.20
CA GLN A 173 5.80 -28.38 -15.62
C GLN A 173 5.08 -27.57 -14.53
N ALA A 174 5.76 -26.62 -13.93
CA ALA A 174 5.20 -25.74 -12.91
C ALA A 174 4.57 -24.49 -13.52
N THR A 175 3.34 -24.17 -13.13
CA THR A 175 2.75 -22.87 -13.42
C THR A 175 3.14 -21.92 -12.30
N VAL A 176 4.09 -21.02 -12.55
CA VAL A 176 4.54 -20.03 -11.59
C VAL A 176 3.46 -18.96 -11.44
N LEU A 177 2.96 -18.79 -10.22
CA LEU A 177 1.96 -17.78 -9.87
C LEU A 177 2.60 -16.52 -9.30
N TRP A 178 3.62 -16.70 -8.42
CA TRP A 178 4.32 -15.60 -7.78
C TRP A 178 5.77 -15.98 -7.46
N LEU A 179 6.70 -15.03 -7.66
CA LEU A 179 8.12 -15.18 -7.33
C LEU A 179 8.43 -14.33 -6.09
N GLU A 180 8.86 -14.97 -5.02
CA GLU A 180 9.42 -14.33 -3.84
C GLU A 180 10.97 -14.38 -3.89
N LYS A 181 11.62 -13.75 -2.92
CA LYS A 181 13.09 -13.70 -2.89
C LYS A 181 13.71 -15.10 -2.78
N GLU A 182 13.18 -15.94 -1.90
CA GLU A 182 13.73 -17.29 -1.58
C GLU A 182 12.78 -18.42 -1.98
N THR A 183 11.50 -18.11 -2.24
CA THR A 183 10.47 -19.08 -2.55
C THR A 183 9.70 -18.73 -3.82
N VAL A 184 9.00 -19.70 -4.36
CA VAL A 184 8.12 -19.56 -5.52
C VAL A 184 6.77 -20.17 -5.18
N LEU A 185 5.70 -19.45 -5.48
CA LEU A 185 4.35 -20.00 -5.44
C LEU A 185 4.01 -20.56 -6.81
N ILE A 186 3.69 -21.83 -6.83
CA ILE A 186 3.27 -22.57 -8.04
C ILE A 186 1.86 -23.10 -7.86
N SER A 187 1.18 -23.35 -8.96
CA SER A 187 -0.08 -24.10 -8.92
C SER A 187 0.17 -25.51 -8.43
N ASN A 188 -0.68 -26.00 -7.53
CA ASN A 188 -0.52 -27.34 -6.95
C ASN A 188 -0.97 -28.40 -7.94
N ASN A 189 -0.03 -28.91 -8.72
CA ASN A 189 -0.19 -30.02 -9.65
C ASN A 189 0.51 -31.29 -9.15
N LEU A 190 0.93 -31.31 -7.86
CA LEU A 190 1.66 -32.41 -7.25
C LEU A 190 0.75 -33.30 -6.41
N GLU A 191 1.10 -34.56 -6.31
CA GLU A 191 0.47 -35.48 -5.38
C GLU A 191 1.07 -35.31 -3.96
N LYS A 192 0.28 -35.60 -2.94
CA LYS A 192 0.74 -35.46 -1.53
C LYS A 192 1.94 -36.35 -1.19
N SER A 193 2.16 -37.38 -1.99
CA SER A 193 3.25 -38.34 -1.81
C SER A 193 4.54 -38.00 -2.56
N ASP A 194 4.49 -36.95 -3.42
CA ASP A 194 5.65 -36.55 -4.21
C ASP A 194 6.66 -35.81 -3.32
N GLN A 195 7.94 -36.16 -3.50
CA GLN A 195 9.08 -35.51 -2.82
C GLN A 195 9.77 -34.56 -3.79
N LEU A 196 9.86 -33.29 -3.39
CA LEU A 196 10.50 -32.26 -4.21
C LEU A 196 12.03 -32.39 -4.18
N VAL A 197 12.66 -32.38 -5.34
CA VAL A 197 14.12 -32.39 -5.47
C VAL A 197 14.65 -30.97 -5.50
N VAL A 198 15.43 -30.60 -4.49
CA VAL A 198 16.06 -29.26 -4.37
C VAL A 198 17.55 -29.28 -4.71
N SER A 199 18.20 -30.45 -4.65
CA SER A 199 19.63 -30.61 -4.99
C SER A 199 19.86 -30.61 -6.50
N ASP A 200 21.02 -30.12 -6.93
CA ASP A 200 21.50 -30.30 -8.29
C ASP A 200 21.89 -31.76 -8.48
N LEU A 201 21.18 -32.42 -9.39
CA LEU A 201 21.60 -33.73 -9.90
C LEU A 201 22.60 -33.45 -11.01
N ARG A 202 23.88 -33.77 -10.75
CA ARG A 202 24.95 -33.78 -11.75
C ARG A 202 24.95 -35.09 -12.53
#